data_59fca73c9350878de59f25b06003d56c
#
_entry.id   59fca73c9350878de59f25b06003d56c
#
_cell.length_a   1.000
_cell.length_b   1.000
_cell.length_c   1.000
_cell.angle_alpha   90.00
_cell.angle_beta   90.00
_cell.angle_gamma   90.00
#
_symmetry.space_group_name_H-M   'P 1'
#
loop_
_entity.id
_entity.type
_entity.pdbx_description
1 polymer ?
#
loop_
_entity_poly.entity_id
_entity_poly.type
_entity_poly.pdbx_seq_one_letter_code
_entity_poly.pdbx_strand_id
1 'polypeptide(L)'
;MKTDIQTKLKTLFDEKIKNRKAMFIPIAGVAAFMLVGYAGVDHEKPEIVSNRIEIPYGEKFDTDAIDIVDNHDDRSELLVEVDDDSLDVKQLGTYQVEVRATDQFNNTDVKTIQVDVVDEEAPKIKTLGASDGYYIEVPVYGSQDLSSYLKAVDNVDGDVTPFMESDKQLDTSKQGTQTINVSVSDNSGNTTEESFKFFIADMQAPEITLKSGNDITVDYGSEFKWQDYVSISDNLDTNIEPKIEGTIDTKQLNQQKEIKLTATDGAGNSSKVVLNATVKDITGPNIVLSTNKISVDKGSNVDLKSYITSAVDNLDGDMKDKITFNAVDTSTTGLKTVTYTGVDSTGNKSE
;
A
#
# COMPACT_ATOMS: atom_id res chain seq x y z
N MET A 1 -0.15 -1.93 -32.92
CA MET A 1 -1.32 -2.25 -32.06
C MET A 1 -1.77 -1.12 -31.13
N LYS A 2 -0.94 -0.15 -30.73
CA LYS A 2 -1.36 1.01 -29.89
C LYS A 2 -2.11 2.10 -30.65
N THR A 3 -1.93 2.21 -31.97
CA THR A 3 -2.55 3.27 -32.80
C THR A 3 -4.01 2.99 -33.17
N ASP A 4 -4.45 1.72 -33.05
CA ASP A 4 -5.81 1.34 -33.49
C ASP A 4 -6.87 1.53 -32.38
N ILE A 5 -6.47 1.51 -31.12
CA ILE A 5 -7.36 1.68 -29.95
C ILE A 5 -7.70 3.18 -29.75
N GLN A 6 -6.73 4.07 -29.92
CA GLN A 6 -6.98 5.51 -29.80
C GLN A 6 -7.87 6.03 -30.92
N THR A 7 -7.76 5.45 -32.12
CA THR A 7 -8.61 5.84 -33.26
C THR A 7 -10.04 5.34 -33.06
N LYS A 8 -10.23 4.14 -32.47
CA LYS A 8 -11.57 3.61 -32.16
C LYS A 8 -12.25 4.33 -30.98
N LEU A 9 -11.48 4.76 -29.98
CA LEU A 9 -12.01 5.57 -28.87
C LEU A 9 -12.45 6.97 -29.35
N LYS A 10 -11.66 7.59 -30.24
CA LYS A 10 -12.01 8.88 -30.78
C LYS A 10 -13.26 8.82 -31.67
N THR A 11 -13.45 7.76 -32.47
CA THR A 11 -14.63 7.53 -33.28
C THR A 11 -15.87 7.24 -32.44
N LEU A 12 -15.74 6.51 -31.34
CA LEU A 12 -16.84 6.25 -30.39
C LEU A 12 -17.24 7.51 -29.61
N PHE A 13 -16.26 8.36 -29.29
CA PHE A 13 -16.52 9.65 -28.63
C PHE A 13 -17.25 10.63 -29.58
N ASP A 14 -16.79 10.71 -30.82
CA ASP A 14 -17.41 11.57 -31.85
C ASP A 14 -18.81 11.08 -32.27
N GLU A 15 -19.07 9.75 -32.24
CA GLU A 15 -20.43 9.22 -32.48
C GLU A 15 -21.39 9.46 -31.30
N LYS A 16 -20.90 9.42 -30.04
CA LYS A 16 -21.72 9.74 -28.87
C LYS A 16 -22.11 11.21 -28.83
N ILE A 17 -21.22 12.10 -29.22
CA ILE A 17 -21.49 13.56 -29.31
C ILE A 17 -22.47 13.85 -30.46
N LYS A 18 -22.35 13.19 -31.61
CA LYS A 18 -23.28 13.31 -32.72
C LYS A 18 -24.70 12.84 -32.39
N ASN A 19 -24.84 11.78 -31.61
CA ASN A 19 -26.15 11.25 -31.24
C ASN A 19 -26.85 12.04 -30.12
N ARG A 20 -26.14 12.86 -29.33
CA ARG A 20 -26.76 13.75 -28.33
C ARG A 20 -27.31 15.06 -28.93
N LYS A 21 -26.85 15.48 -30.12
CA LYS A 21 -27.42 16.66 -30.86
C LYS A 21 -28.76 16.38 -31.51
N ALA A 22 -29.34 15.18 -31.39
CA ALA A 22 -30.56 14.79 -32.10
C ALA A 22 -31.80 14.60 -31.21
N MET A 23 -31.89 15.29 -30.05
CA MET A 23 -33.09 15.20 -29.22
C MET A 23 -33.70 16.58 -28.92
N PHE A 24 -33.74 17.43 -29.93
CA PHE A 24 -34.65 18.57 -29.93
C PHE A 24 -35.81 18.23 -30.86
N ILE A 25 -37.01 18.11 -30.33
CA ILE A 25 -38.26 18.02 -31.10
C ILE A 25 -38.64 19.43 -31.45
N PRO A 26 -38.60 19.85 -32.74
CA PRO A 26 -39.16 21.13 -33.14
C PRO A 26 -40.69 21.01 -33.21
N ILE A 27 -41.39 21.73 -32.38
CA ILE A 27 -42.82 21.97 -32.63
C ILE A 27 -42.89 23.03 -33.74
N ALA A 28 -42.96 22.56 -34.97
CA ALA A 28 -43.22 23.42 -36.12
C ALA A 28 -44.71 23.76 -36.20
N GLY A 29 -45.06 24.99 -35.87
CA GLY A 29 -46.33 25.55 -36.25
C GLY A 29 -46.13 26.49 -37.47
N VAL A 30 -46.29 25.92 -38.68
CA VAL A 30 -46.25 26.71 -39.92
C VAL A 30 -47.57 27.43 -40.10
N ALA A 31 -47.54 28.76 -40.05
CA ALA A 31 -48.57 29.58 -40.70
C ALA A 31 -47.89 30.39 -41.80
N ALA A 32 -47.95 29.88 -43.04
CA ALA A 32 -47.54 30.60 -44.20
C ALA A 32 -48.63 31.63 -44.56
N PHE A 33 -48.33 32.89 -44.49
CA PHE A 33 -49.11 33.94 -45.23
C PHE A 33 -48.20 34.60 -46.27
N MET A 34 -48.47 34.30 -47.53
CA MET A 34 -47.97 35.12 -48.65
C MET A 34 -48.69 36.44 -48.67
N LEU A 35 -47.96 37.53 -48.55
CA LEU A 35 -48.38 38.86 -49.10
C LEU A 35 -47.24 39.36 -49.97
N VAL A 36 -47.52 39.40 -51.27
CA VAL A 36 -46.66 40.03 -52.29
C VAL A 36 -46.88 41.53 -52.24
N GLY A 37 -45.77 42.30 -52.09
CA GLY A 37 -45.71 43.66 -52.49
C GLY A 37 -45.46 44.69 -51.39
N TYR A 38 -44.21 44.86 -51.03
CA TYR A 38 -43.47 46.10 -50.87
C TYR A 38 -41.99 45.74 -50.68
N ALA A 39 -41.26 45.93 -51.76
CA ALA A 39 -39.82 45.74 -51.69
C ALA A 39 -39.21 46.86 -50.83
N GLY A 40 -38.58 46.50 -49.72
CA GLY A 40 -37.48 47.27 -49.29
C GLY A 40 -37.31 47.67 -47.84
N VAL A 41 -38.23 47.41 -46.88
CA VAL A 41 -37.96 47.75 -45.47
C VAL A 41 -38.62 46.70 -44.57
N ASP A 42 -37.84 45.95 -43.83
CA ASP A 42 -38.36 45.12 -42.79
C ASP A 42 -38.72 45.95 -41.55
N HIS A 43 -39.88 45.68 -40.97
CA HIS A 43 -40.43 46.39 -39.80
C HIS A 43 -40.72 45.39 -38.64
N GLU A 44 -40.49 44.12 -38.86
CA GLU A 44 -40.66 43.11 -37.83
C GLU A 44 -39.31 42.92 -37.09
N LYS A 45 -39.36 42.71 -35.79
CA LYS A 45 -38.15 42.47 -34.96
C LYS A 45 -37.85 41.00 -34.88
N PRO A 46 -36.60 40.64 -34.71
CA PRO A 46 -36.27 39.27 -34.36
C PRO A 46 -37.04 38.81 -33.12
N GLU A 47 -37.31 37.52 -33.00
CA GLU A 47 -37.93 36.91 -31.83
C GLU A 47 -36.90 36.00 -31.12
N ILE A 48 -36.58 36.31 -29.86
CA ILE A 48 -35.76 35.46 -29.02
C ILE A 48 -36.66 34.35 -28.48
N VAL A 49 -36.52 33.13 -29.04
CA VAL A 49 -37.36 31.97 -28.72
C VAL A 49 -36.94 31.35 -27.41
N SER A 50 -35.63 31.23 -27.16
CA SER A 50 -35.10 30.63 -25.93
C SER A 50 -35.64 31.29 -24.66
N ASN A 51 -36.04 30.47 -23.67
CA ASN A 51 -36.46 30.93 -22.37
C ASN A 51 -35.47 30.44 -21.28
N ARG A 52 -34.81 29.31 -21.55
CA ARG A 52 -33.88 28.66 -20.66
C ARG A 52 -32.77 28.00 -21.45
N ILE A 53 -31.54 28.09 -20.95
CA ILE A 53 -30.36 27.42 -21.48
C ILE A 53 -29.63 26.75 -20.29
N GLU A 54 -29.14 25.53 -20.50
CA GLU A 54 -28.28 24.85 -19.55
C GLU A 54 -26.86 24.88 -20.07
N ILE A 55 -25.89 25.22 -19.19
CA ILE A 55 -24.46 25.20 -19.48
C ILE A 55 -23.71 24.38 -18.43
N PRO A 56 -22.78 23.54 -18.87
CA PRO A 56 -21.95 22.79 -17.93
C PRO A 56 -21.06 23.73 -17.11
N TYR A 57 -20.81 23.34 -15.86
CA TYR A 57 -19.93 24.06 -14.95
C TYR A 57 -18.56 24.35 -15.57
N GLY A 58 -18.14 25.60 -15.53
CA GLY A 58 -16.86 26.07 -16.05
C GLY A 58 -16.80 26.27 -17.56
N GLU A 59 -17.85 25.92 -18.31
CA GLU A 59 -17.95 26.24 -19.74
C GLU A 59 -18.37 27.67 -19.97
N LYS A 60 -17.95 28.25 -21.09
CA LYS A 60 -18.35 29.59 -21.46
C LYS A 60 -19.77 29.61 -22.00
N PHE A 61 -20.47 30.67 -21.69
CA PHE A 61 -21.75 30.93 -22.32
C PHE A 61 -21.59 31.14 -23.85
N ASP A 62 -22.24 30.28 -24.62
CA ASP A 62 -22.23 30.34 -26.08
C ASP A 62 -23.50 31.03 -26.57
N THR A 63 -23.35 32.20 -27.17
CA THR A 63 -24.46 32.98 -27.74
C THR A 63 -25.13 32.26 -28.91
N ASP A 64 -24.43 31.32 -29.57
CA ASP A 64 -25.00 30.52 -30.66
C ASP A 64 -26.02 29.48 -30.14
N ALA A 65 -26.02 29.21 -28.85
CA ALA A 65 -27.02 28.35 -28.19
C ALA A 65 -28.38 29.03 -28.00
N ILE A 66 -28.45 30.37 -28.18
CA ILE A 66 -29.69 31.13 -28.10
C ILE A 66 -30.46 30.95 -29.40
N ASP A 67 -31.65 30.38 -29.31
CA ASP A 67 -32.56 30.25 -30.46
C ASP A 67 -33.27 31.58 -30.71
N ILE A 68 -32.99 32.17 -31.90
CA ILE A 68 -33.54 33.46 -32.36
C ILE A 68 -33.99 33.25 -33.77
N VAL A 69 -35.19 33.70 -34.07
CA VAL A 69 -35.78 33.64 -35.40
C VAL A 69 -36.14 35.05 -35.89
N ASP A 70 -36.00 35.25 -37.18
CA ASP A 70 -36.40 36.48 -37.86
C ASP A 70 -37.15 36.12 -39.15
N ASN A 71 -37.98 37.06 -39.63
CA ASN A 71 -38.77 36.85 -40.84
C ASN A 71 -37.98 37.11 -42.13
N HIS A 72 -36.85 37.84 -42.03
CA HIS A 72 -36.06 38.30 -43.17
C HIS A 72 -34.59 37.87 -43.07
N ASP A 73 -34.00 38.03 -41.91
CA ASP A 73 -32.56 37.81 -41.70
C ASP A 73 -32.24 36.41 -41.16
N ASP A 74 -31.16 35.79 -41.69
CA ASP A 74 -30.64 34.58 -41.11
C ASP A 74 -30.00 34.86 -39.75
N ARG A 75 -29.94 33.85 -38.87
CA ARG A 75 -29.36 33.96 -37.52
C ARG A 75 -27.95 34.60 -37.53
N SER A 76 -27.14 34.33 -38.55
CA SER A 76 -25.77 34.85 -38.70
C SER A 76 -25.70 36.33 -39.09
N GLU A 77 -26.82 36.90 -39.49
CA GLU A 77 -26.95 38.32 -39.90
C GLU A 77 -27.47 39.19 -38.75
N LEU A 78 -28.00 38.56 -37.70
CA LEU A 78 -28.47 39.24 -36.50
C LEU A 78 -27.31 39.64 -35.60
N LEU A 79 -27.32 40.87 -35.10
CA LEU A 79 -26.45 41.34 -34.03
C LEU A 79 -27.05 40.88 -32.71
N VAL A 80 -26.33 39.98 -32.01
CA VAL A 80 -26.74 39.49 -30.69
C VAL A 80 -25.78 40.01 -29.64
N GLU A 81 -26.31 40.74 -28.70
CA GLU A 81 -25.61 41.28 -27.54
C GLU A 81 -26.20 40.62 -26.29
N VAL A 82 -25.34 40.25 -25.33
CA VAL A 82 -25.73 39.57 -24.10
C VAL A 82 -25.14 40.32 -22.92
N ASP A 83 -25.97 40.63 -21.94
CA ASP A 83 -25.53 41.09 -20.63
C ASP A 83 -25.49 39.88 -19.69
N ASP A 84 -24.28 39.30 -19.55
CA ASP A 84 -23.96 38.14 -18.73
C ASP A 84 -23.13 38.51 -17.49
N ASP A 85 -23.06 39.79 -17.12
CA ASP A 85 -22.28 40.29 -15.98
C ASP A 85 -22.63 39.57 -14.66
N SER A 86 -23.87 39.09 -14.51
CA SER A 86 -24.32 38.34 -13.32
C SER A 86 -24.05 36.84 -13.37
N LEU A 87 -23.62 36.32 -14.53
CA LEU A 87 -23.40 34.88 -14.74
C LEU A 87 -22.04 34.44 -14.25
N ASP A 88 -22.03 33.60 -13.20
CA ASP A 88 -20.81 32.93 -12.77
C ASP A 88 -20.85 31.44 -13.20
N VAL A 89 -20.18 31.13 -14.28
CA VAL A 89 -20.08 29.78 -14.83
C VAL A 89 -19.34 28.80 -13.92
N LYS A 90 -18.68 29.28 -12.84
CA LYS A 90 -18.02 28.46 -11.83
C LYS A 90 -18.82 28.31 -10.54
N GLN A 91 -20.06 28.68 -10.56
CA GLN A 91 -20.99 28.49 -9.46
C GLN A 91 -22.29 27.89 -10.00
N LEU A 92 -22.65 26.71 -9.48
CA LEU A 92 -23.93 26.08 -9.84
C LEU A 92 -25.08 26.97 -9.41
N GLY A 93 -26.08 27.10 -10.29
CA GLY A 93 -27.26 27.91 -9.99
C GLY A 93 -27.98 28.37 -11.21
N THR A 94 -29.01 29.16 -10.97
CA THR A 94 -29.88 29.77 -11.98
C THR A 94 -29.59 31.26 -12.06
N TYR A 95 -29.28 31.74 -13.24
CA TYR A 95 -28.97 33.14 -13.53
C TYR A 95 -29.96 33.74 -14.49
N GLN A 96 -30.13 35.05 -14.44
CA GLN A 96 -30.95 35.80 -15.38
C GLN A 96 -30.01 36.60 -16.28
N VAL A 97 -30.12 36.38 -17.59
CA VAL A 97 -29.26 36.99 -18.59
C VAL A 97 -30.13 37.76 -19.58
N GLU A 98 -29.85 39.06 -19.80
CA GLU A 98 -30.56 39.86 -20.80
C GLU A 98 -29.91 39.64 -22.17
N VAL A 99 -30.72 39.28 -23.13
CA VAL A 99 -30.32 39.06 -24.52
C VAL A 99 -31.00 40.14 -25.38
N ARG A 100 -30.21 40.75 -26.25
CA ARG A 100 -30.66 41.73 -27.23
C ARG A 100 -30.34 41.22 -28.63
N ALA A 101 -31.35 41.07 -29.47
CA ALA A 101 -31.19 40.70 -30.88
C ALA A 101 -31.64 41.85 -31.78
N THR A 102 -30.77 42.22 -32.72
CA THR A 102 -31.05 43.33 -33.66
C THR A 102 -30.82 42.85 -35.10
N ASP A 103 -31.77 43.11 -35.99
CA ASP A 103 -31.70 42.79 -37.42
C ASP A 103 -30.92 43.85 -38.21
N GLN A 104 -30.78 43.67 -39.53
CA GLN A 104 -30.10 44.59 -40.42
C GLN A 104 -30.87 45.92 -40.62
N PHE A 105 -32.18 45.98 -40.29
CA PHE A 105 -33.03 47.14 -40.36
C PHE A 105 -33.14 47.88 -39.01
N ASN A 106 -32.38 47.46 -37.98
CA ASN A 106 -32.38 48.00 -36.62
C ASN A 106 -33.69 47.76 -35.84
N ASN A 107 -34.46 46.73 -36.19
CA ASN A 107 -35.54 46.30 -35.30
C ASN A 107 -34.90 45.42 -34.21
N THR A 108 -35.33 45.62 -32.97
CA THR A 108 -34.67 45.00 -31.82
C THR A 108 -35.68 44.29 -30.91
N ASP A 109 -35.34 43.07 -30.51
CA ASP A 109 -36.00 42.38 -29.42
C ASP A 109 -35.06 42.30 -28.19
N VAL A 110 -35.64 42.39 -26.99
CA VAL A 110 -34.90 42.27 -25.73
C VAL A 110 -35.67 41.32 -24.83
N LYS A 111 -34.96 40.29 -24.33
CA LYS A 111 -35.57 39.29 -23.49
C LYS A 111 -34.59 38.82 -22.42
N THR A 112 -35.08 38.70 -21.20
CA THR A 112 -34.36 38.02 -20.15
C THR A 112 -34.61 36.52 -20.25
N ILE A 113 -33.52 35.74 -20.36
CA ILE A 113 -33.56 34.26 -20.35
C ILE A 113 -32.95 33.72 -19.06
N GLN A 114 -33.35 32.52 -18.70
CA GLN A 114 -32.77 31.80 -17.60
C GLN A 114 -31.57 30.98 -18.10
N VAL A 115 -30.46 31.11 -17.43
CA VAL A 115 -29.26 30.29 -17.68
C VAL A 115 -28.96 29.47 -16.43
N ASP A 116 -29.00 28.16 -16.56
CA ASP A 116 -28.68 27.23 -15.46
C ASP A 116 -27.29 26.67 -15.65
N VAL A 117 -26.42 26.96 -14.68
CA VAL A 117 -25.09 26.31 -14.58
C VAL A 117 -25.29 25.01 -13.86
N VAL A 118 -25.03 23.92 -14.56
CA VAL A 118 -25.26 22.54 -14.07
C VAL A 118 -23.97 21.73 -14.06
N ASP A 119 -23.90 20.78 -13.16
CA ASP A 119 -22.82 19.80 -13.15
C ASP A 119 -23.29 18.53 -13.86
N GLU A 120 -22.60 18.18 -14.94
CA GLU A 120 -22.87 17.01 -15.77
C GLU A 120 -21.69 16.02 -15.80
N GLU A 121 -20.56 16.37 -15.14
CA GLU A 121 -19.41 15.48 -15.09
C GLU A 121 -19.53 14.53 -13.88
N ALA A 122 -19.30 13.24 -14.13
CA ALA A 122 -19.19 12.28 -13.05
C ALA A 122 -17.79 12.29 -12.43
N PRO A 123 -17.65 11.96 -11.14
CA PRO A 123 -16.36 11.86 -10.47
C PRO A 123 -15.39 10.91 -11.19
N LYS A 124 -14.11 11.19 -11.09
CA LYS A 124 -13.03 10.36 -11.67
C LYS A 124 -12.31 9.62 -10.55
N ILE A 125 -12.24 8.29 -10.66
CA ILE A 125 -11.49 7.45 -9.71
C ILE A 125 -10.07 7.27 -10.24
N LYS A 126 -9.07 7.46 -9.35
CA LYS A 126 -7.64 7.29 -9.64
C LYS A 126 -7.02 6.33 -8.65
N THR A 127 -6.08 5.49 -9.12
CA THR A 127 -5.28 4.65 -8.27
C THR A 127 -4.18 5.46 -7.58
N LEU A 128 -3.93 5.18 -6.30
CA LEU A 128 -2.83 5.71 -5.50
C LEU A 128 -1.68 4.69 -5.50
N GLY A 129 -0.50 5.09 -5.94
CA GLY A 129 0.68 4.21 -5.97
C GLY A 129 0.96 3.57 -7.34
N ALA A 130 2.05 2.80 -7.38
CA ALA A 130 2.50 2.13 -8.60
C ALA A 130 1.61 0.92 -8.89
N SER A 131 0.85 0.99 -9.97
CA SER A 131 0.27 -0.19 -10.59
C SER A 131 0.97 -0.38 -11.94
N ASP A 132 1.18 -1.62 -12.35
CA ASP A 132 1.63 -1.95 -13.71
C ASP A 132 0.54 -1.67 -14.76
N GLY A 133 -0.55 -1.01 -14.35
CA GLY A 133 -1.74 -0.72 -15.15
C GLY A 133 -2.80 -1.82 -15.16
N TYR A 134 -2.54 -2.96 -14.49
CA TYR A 134 -3.46 -4.10 -14.43
C TYR A 134 -3.92 -4.44 -13.01
N TYR A 135 -3.05 -4.27 -12.01
CA TYR A 135 -3.33 -4.63 -10.62
C TYR A 135 -2.87 -3.54 -9.66
N ILE A 136 -3.62 -3.38 -8.59
CA ILE A 136 -3.22 -2.63 -7.41
C ILE A 136 -2.59 -3.63 -6.44
N GLU A 137 -1.30 -3.49 -6.17
CA GLU A 137 -0.60 -4.37 -5.24
C GLU A 137 -0.93 -3.99 -3.80
N VAL A 138 -1.28 -4.99 -3.01
CA VAL A 138 -1.68 -4.83 -1.61
C VAL A 138 -0.90 -5.85 -0.76
N PRO A 139 -0.21 -5.40 0.28
CA PRO A 139 0.45 -6.35 1.17
C PRO A 139 -0.61 -7.18 1.91
N VAL A 140 -0.30 -8.47 2.12
CA VAL A 140 -1.11 -9.31 2.98
C VAL A 140 -1.22 -8.68 4.37
N TYR A 141 -2.41 -8.72 4.97
CA TYR A 141 -2.77 -7.99 6.20
C TYR A 141 -2.65 -6.45 6.11
N GLY A 142 -2.54 -5.90 4.90
CA GLY A 142 -2.58 -4.46 4.65
C GLY A 142 -3.96 -3.84 4.89
N SER A 143 -4.11 -2.57 4.56
CA SER A 143 -5.38 -1.87 4.72
C SER A 143 -6.50 -2.53 3.91
N GLN A 144 -7.68 -2.66 4.50
CA GLN A 144 -8.91 -3.08 3.82
C GLN A 144 -9.72 -1.88 3.31
N ASP A 145 -9.33 -0.67 3.70
CA ASP A 145 -9.95 0.57 3.25
C ASP A 145 -9.49 0.93 1.85
N LEU A 146 -10.41 0.98 0.90
CA LEU A 146 -10.15 1.30 -0.49
C LEU A 146 -9.57 2.70 -0.68
N SER A 147 -9.85 3.64 0.23
CA SER A 147 -9.28 4.98 0.21
C SER A 147 -7.75 5.01 0.38
N SER A 148 -7.16 3.92 0.87
CA SER A 148 -5.71 3.73 0.90
C SER A 148 -5.09 3.51 -0.49
N TYR A 149 -5.90 3.12 -1.46
CA TYR A 149 -5.46 2.71 -2.80
C TYR A 149 -6.11 3.49 -3.93
N LEU A 150 -7.28 4.09 -3.66
CA LEU A 150 -8.08 4.82 -4.64
C LEU A 150 -8.40 6.21 -4.12
N LYS A 151 -8.50 7.14 -5.05
CA LYS A 151 -8.98 8.51 -4.79
C LYS A 151 -10.01 8.89 -5.84
N ALA A 152 -11.16 9.40 -5.40
CA ALA A 152 -12.20 9.92 -6.26
C ALA A 152 -12.22 11.45 -6.19
N VAL A 153 -12.23 12.09 -7.36
CA VAL A 153 -12.23 13.56 -7.46
C VAL A 153 -13.21 13.98 -8.51
N ASP A 154 -14.00 14.98 -8.17
CA ASP A 154 -14.97 15.63 -9.03
C ASP A 154 -14.56 17.08 -9.34
N ASN A 155 -15.05 17.63 -10.46
CA ASN A 155 -14.71 18.97 -10.91
C ASN A 155 -15.42 20.09 -10.09
N VAL A 156 -16.56 19.79 -9.48
CA VAL A 156 -17.37 20.72 -8.68
C VAL A 156 -17.20 20.40 -7.19
N ASP A 157 -17.39 19.15 -6.80
CA ASP A 157 -17.40 18.71 -5.40
C ASP A 157 -16.02 18.46 -4.83
N GLY A 158 -14.98 18.39 -5.68
CA GLY A 158 -13.62 18.16 -5.26
C GLY A 158 -13.36 16.72 -4.81
N ASP A 159 -12.89 16.51 -3.59
CA ASP A 159 -12.57 15.18 -3.08
C ASP A 159 -13.83 14.46 -2.58
N VAL A 160 -14.31 13.52 -3.38
CA VAL A 160 -15.48 12.67 -3.10
C VAL A 160 -15.08 11.24 -2.69
N THR A 161 -13.80 11.01 -2.38
CA THR A 161 -13.29 9.71 -1.90
C THR A 161 -14.11 9.13 -0.73
N PRO A 162 -14.56 9.91 0.27
CA PRO A 162 -15.35 9.37 1.38
C PRO A 162 -16.72 8.80 0.98
N PHE A 163 -17.19 9.10 -0.22
CA PHE A 163 -18.49 8.64 -0.74
C PHE A 163 -18.36 7.42 -1.65
N MET A 164 -17.15 6.88 -1.82
CA MET A 164 -16.97 5.63 -2.56
C MET A 164 -17.69 4.48 -1.87
N GLU A 165 -18.44 3.73 -2.64
CA GLU A 165 -19.09 2.49 -2.25
C GLU A 165 -18.48 1.32 -3.03
N SER A 166 -18.56 0.11 -2.48
CA SER A 166 -18.06 -1.09 -3.16
C SER A 166 -19.01 -2.27 -3.02
N ASP A 167 -19.00 -3.14 -4.01
CA ASP A 167 -19.82 -4.35 -4.04
C ASP A 167 -19.45 -5.37 -2.95
N LYS A 168 -18.22 -5.31 -2.46
CA LYS A 168 -17.69 -6.15 -1.37
C LYS A 168 -16.46 -5.54 -0.72
N GLN A 169 -16.15 -5.98 0.49
CA GLN A 169 -14.94 -5.57 1.21
C GLN A 169 -13.70 -6.24 0.62
N LEU A 170 -12.59 -5.52 0.59
CA LEU A 170 -11.26 -6.06 0.24
C LEU A 170 -10.77 -6.98 1.38
N ASP A 171 -10.58 -8.27 1.09
CA ASP A 171 -10.03 -9.25 2.03
C ASP A 171 -8.50 -9.35 1.87
N THR A 172 -7.76 -8.63 2.70
CA THR A 172 -6.29 -8.64 2.67
C THR A 172 -5.68 -9.82 3.45
N SER A 173 -6.50 -10.70 4.05
CA SER A 173 -6.02 -11.86 4.80
C SER A 173 -5.62 -13.04 3.92
N LYS A 174 -5.97 -13.02 2.63
CA LYS A 174 -5.74 -14.10 1.68
C LYS A 174 -4.98 -13.60 0.46
N GLN A 175 -3.87 -14.24 0.17
CA GLN A 175 -3.12 -14.00 -1.07
C GLN A 175 -3.94 -14.33 -2.32
N GLY A 176 -3.69 -13.58 -3.39
CA GLY A 176 -4.34 -13.77 -4.69
C GLY A 176 -4.99 -12.50 -5.22
N THR A 177 -5.69 -12.64 -6.34
CA THR A 177 -6.36 -11.52 -7.00
C THR A 177 -7.82 -11.40 -6.58
N GLN A 178 -8.25 -10.20 -6.24
CA GLN A 178 -9.64 -9.84 -6.01
C GLN A 178 -10.06 -8.72 -6.95
N THR A 179 -11.25 -8.83 -7.52
CA THR A 179 -11.87 -7.75 -8.30
C THR A 179 -12.94 -7.11 -7.44
N ILE A 180 -12.86 -5.81 -7.25
CA ILE A 180 -13.82 -5.00 -6.49
C ILE A 180 -14.44 -4.00 -7.46
N ASN A 181 -15.78 -3.95 -7.51
CA ASN A 181 -16.50 -2.91 -8.23
C ASN A 181 -16.73 -1.75 -7.27
N VAL A 182 -16.32 -0.57 -7.69
CA VAL A 182 -16.41 0.66 -6.89
C VAL A 182 -17.31 1.63 -7.63
N SER A 183 -18.23 2.26 -6.91
CA SER A 183 -19.07 3.34 -7.38
C SER A 183 -18.88 4.59 -6.53
N VAL A 184 -19.04 5.75 -7.14
CA VAL A 184 -19.00 7.04 -6.45
C VAL A 184 -19.92 8.01 -7.18
N SER A 185 -20.70 8.76 -6.43
CA SER A 185 -21.58 9.81 -6.96
C SER A 185 -21.19 11.15 -6.36
N ASP A 186 -21.37 12.22 -7.17
CA ASP A 186 -21.31 13.59 -6.72
C ASP A 186 -22.65 14.07 -6.10
N ASN A 187 -22.70 15.32 -5.67
CA ASN A 187 -23.93 15.92 -5.14
C ASN A 187 -24.97 16.24 -6.22
N SER A 188 -24.56 16.29 -7.50
CA SER A 188 -25.44 16.51 -8.65
C SER A 188 -26.10 15.22 -9.14
N GLY A 189 -25.63 14.06 -8.65
CA GLY A 189 -26.15 12.72 -8.94
C GLY A 189 -25.46 12.04 -10.13
N ASN A 190 -24.36 12.62 -10.65
CA ASN A 190 -23.54 11.93 -11.66
C ASN A 190 -22.73 10.85 -10.99
N THR A 191 -22.65 9.66 -11.61
CA THR A 191 -22.07 8.47 -10.99
C THR A 191 -21.02 7.83 -11.88
N THR A 192 -19.92 7.44 -11.29
CA THR A 192 -18.88 6.60 -11.90
C THR A 192 -18.88 5.22 -11.27
N GLU A 193 -18.83 4.19 -12.11
CA GLU A 193 -18.65 2.80 -11.70
C GLU A 193 -17.44 2.21 -12.42
N GLU A 194 -16.48 1.68 -11.65
CA GLU A 194 -15.27 1.06 -12.17
C GLU A 194 -14.92 -0.22 -11.43
N SER A 195 -14.27 -1.16 -12.13
CA SER A 195 -13.78 -2.41 -11.57
C SER A 195 -12.28 -2.37 -11.38
N PHE A 196 -11.82 -2.57 -10.16
CA PHE A 196 -10.39 -2.60 -9.81
C PHE A 196 -9.96 -4.01 -9.44
N LYS A 197 -8.76 -4.39 -9.88
CA LYS A 197 -8.13 -5.65 -9.53
C LYS A 197 -7.05 -5.40 -8.49
N PHE A 198 -7.21 -6.01 -7.32
CA PHE A 198 -6.25 -5.97 -6.22
C PHE A 198 -5.49 -7.30 -6.18
N PHE A 199 -4.17 -7.23 -6.20
CA PHE A 199 -3.29 -8.37 -6.05
C PHE A 199 -2.69 -8.37 -4.65
N ILE A 200 -3.20 -9.25 -3.79
CA ILE A 200 -2.76 -9.40 -2.42
C ILE A 200 -1.57 -10.36 -2.39
N ALA A 201 -0.41 -9.86 -1.99
CA ALA A 201 0.84 -10.60 -1.95
C ALA A 201 1.60 -10.39 -0.65
N ASP A 202 2.46 -11.33 -0.34
CA ASP A 202 3.44 -11.13 0.71
C ASP A 202 4.57 -10.24 0.19
N MET A 203 4.76 -9.11 0.82
CA MET A 203 5.75 -8.09 0.47
C MET A 203 6.72 -7.82 1.63
N GLN A 204 6.57 -8.56 2.72
CA GLN A 204 7.38 -8.38 3.91
C GLN A 204 8.49 -9.42 3.94
N ALA A 205 9.74 -8.97 4.09
CA ALA A 205 10.86 -9.88 4.27
C ALA A 205 10.91 -10.43 5.71
N PRO A 206 11.42 -11.66 5.90
CA PRO A 206 11.63 -12.21 7.23
C PRO A 206 12.47 -11.29 8.12
N GLU A 207 12.11 -11.19 9.38
CA GLU A 207 12.88 -10.47 10.39
C GLU A 207 13.90 -11.40 11.04
N ILE A 208 15.20 -11.03 11.00
CA ILE A 208 16.27 -11.71 11.71
C ILE A 208 16.61 -10.91 12.96
N THR A 209 16.25 -11.42 14.12
CA THR A 209 16.52 -10.79 15.42
C THR A 209 17.74 -11.43 16.07
N LEU A 210 18.74 -10.60 16.41
CA LEU A 210 19.93 -11.01 17.15
C LEU A 210 19.61 -11.20 18.63
N LYS A 211 20.06 -12.31 19.23
CA LYS A 211 19.87 -12.59 20.67
C LYS A 211 20.85 -11.81 21.56
N SER A 212 22.06 -11.52 21.06
CA SER A 212 23.13 -10.91 21.86
C SER A 212 24.07 -9.98 21.06
N GLY A 213 23.65 -9.47 19.91
CA GLY A 213 24.50 -8.65 19.03
C GLY A 213 25.21 -9.47 17.96
N ASN A 214 25.98 -8.77 17.11
CA ASN A 214 26.64 -9.37 15.95
C ASN A 214 27.95 -10.11 16.30
N ASP A 215 28.66 -9.65 17.35
CA ASP A 215 29.90 -10.27 17.80
C ASP A 215 29.55 -11.46 18.70
N ILE A 216 29.79 -12.65 18.19
CA ILE A 216 29.42 -13.89 18.87
C ILE A 216 30.67 -14.71 19.26
N THR A 217 30.55 -15.44 20.35
CA THR A 217 31.53 -16.42 20.74
C THR A 217 31.00 -17.82 20.47
N VAL A 218 31.80 -18.63 19.79
CA VAL A 218 31.54 -20.06 19.55
C VAL A 218 32.52 -20.86 20.41
N ASP A 219 32.00 -21.78 21.20
CA ASP A 219 32.82 -22.58 22.09
C ASP A 219 33.74 -23.53 21.31
N TYR A 220 34.98 -23.71 21.78
CA TYR A 220 35.97 -24.57 21.15
C TYR A 220 35.44 -26.00 21.00
N GLY A 221 35.54 -26.57 19.80
CA GLY A 221 35.10 -27.92 19.50
C GLY A 221 33.61 -28.15 19.44
N SER A 222 32.76 -27.14 19.69
CA SER A 222 31.31 -27.24 19.58
C SER A 222 30.84 -27.20 18.13
N GLU A 223 29.62 -27.61 17.87
CA GLU A 223 28.95 -27.40 16.59
C GLU A 223 28.37 -25.98 16.50
N PHE A 224 28.62 -25.28 15.40
CA PHE A 224 27.98 -23.98 15.17
C PHE A 224 26.50 -24.20 14.83
N LYS A 225 25.61 -23.63 15.64
CA LYS A 225 24.17 -23.62 15.42
C LYS A 225 23.68 -22.17 15.38
N TRP A 226 23.20 -21.70 14.23
CA TRP A 226 22.74 -20.33 14.07
C TRP A 226 21.60 -19.98 15.03
N GLN A 227 20.76 -20.97 15.37
CA GLN A 227 19.63 -20.80 16.30
C GLN A 227 20.07 -20.36 17.71
N ASP A 228 21.32 -20.56 18.08
CA ASP A 228 21.83 -20.08 19.37
C ASP A 228 21.99 -18.56 19.40
N TYR A 229 22.17 -17.93 18.25
CA TYR A 229 22.55 -16.52 18.12
C TYR A 229 21.45 -15.64 17.55
N VAL A 230 20.53 -16.17 16.72
CA VAL A 230 19.45 -15.43 16.10
C VAL A 230 18.11 -16.15 16.21
N SER A 231 17.02 -15.40 16.04
CA SER A 231 15.69 -15.93 15.73
C SER A 231 15.22 -15.33 14.42
N ILE A 232 14.43 -16.10 13.68
CA ILE A 232 13.85 -15.67 12.40
C ILE A 232 12.33 -15.79 12.53
N SER A 233 11.63 -14.74 12.14
CA SER A 233 10.18 -14.69 12.13
C SER A 233 9.68 -13.97 10.87
N ASP A 234 8.47 -14.30 10.45
CA ASP A 234 7.82 -13.72 9.31
C ASP A 234 6.31 -13.58 9.56
N ASN A 235 5.63 -12.74 8.77
CA ASN A 235 4.20 -12.51 8.91
C ASN A 235 3.33 -13.67 8.41
N LEU A 236 3.85 -14.49 7.47
CA LEU A 236 3.14 -15.62 6.87
C LEU A 236 3.89 -16.92 7.00
N ASP A 237 5.20 -16.91 6.77
CA ASP A 237 5.99 -18.12 6.70
C ASP A 237 6.51 -18.53 8.07
N THR A 238 6.47 -19.83 8.33
CA THR A 238 7.00 -20.44 9.55
C THR A 238 8.18 -21.34 9.21
N ASN A 239 9.11 -21.49 10.16
CA ASN A 239 10.27 -22.38 10.04
C ASN A 239 11.20 -22.03 8.86
N ILE A 240 11.50 -20.73 8.69
CA ILE A 240 12.42 -20.27 7.66
C ILE A 240 13.86 -20.67 8.05
N GLU A 241 14.50 -21.48 7.21
CA GLU A 241 15.90 -21.86 7.36
C GLU A 241 16.77 -20.88 6.56
N PRO A 242 17.75 -20.21 7.19
CA PRO A 242 18.60 -19.27 6.50
C PRO A 242 19.65 -19.99 5.64
N LYS A 243 19.94 -19.41 4.48
CA LYS A 243 21.16 -19.74 3.75
C LYS A 243 22.36 -19.20 4.54
N ILE A 244 23.33 -20.08 4.83
CA ILE A 244 24.56 -19.73 5.55
C ILE A 244 25.71 -19.60 4.56
N GLU A 245 26.39 -18.46 4.56
CA GLU A 245 27.61 -18.23 3.82
C GLU A 245 28.76 -17.95 4.80
N GLY A 246 29.87 -18.64 4.62
CA GLY A 246 30.98 -18.66 5.56
C GLY A 246 30.95 -19.90 6.41
N THR A 247 32.14 -20.33 6.87
CA THR A 247 32.34 -21.49 7.77
C THR A 247 33.32 -21.11 8.84
N ILE A 248 33.13 -21.67 10.05
CA ILE A 248 34.06 -21.52 11.15
C ILE A 248 34.57 -22.92 11.58
N ASP A 249 35.88 -23.08 11.69
CA ASP A 249 36.47 -24.28 12.28
C ASP A 249 36.60 -24.07 13.78
N THR A 250 35.67 -24.66 14.52
CA THR A 250 35.61 -24.51 15.97
C THR A 250 36.77 -25.15 16.70
N LYS A 251 37.61 -25.95 16.02
CA LYS A 251 38.85 -26.54 16.56
C LYS A 251 40.09 -25.63 16.42
N GLN A 252 39.90 -24.41 15.91
CA GLN A 252 40.95 -23.40 15.81
C GLN A 252 40.67 -22.26 16.80
N LEU A 253 41.34 -22.34 17.96
CA LEU A 253 41.18 -21.31 19.00
C LEU A 253 41.55 -19.91 18.46
N ASN A 254 40.76 -18.90 18.83
CA ASN A 254 40.88 -17.53 18.38
C ASN A 254 40.67 -17.32 16.88
N GLN A 255 40.15 -18.31 16.15
CA GLN A 255 39.71 -18.08 14.78
C GLN A 255 38.57 -17.05 14.78
N GLN A 256 38.68 -16.08 13.88
CA GLN A 256 37.62 -15.08 13.62
C GLN A 256 37.09 -15.26 12.21
N LYS A 257 35.79 -15.31 12.06
CA LYS A 257 35.09 -15.43 10.77
C LYS A 257 33.79 -14.65 10.74
N GLU A 258 33.51 -14.05 9.59
CA GLU A 258 32.19 -13.58 9.28
C GLU A 258 31.33 -14.72 8.78
N ILE A 259 30.15 -14.86 9.37
CA ILE A 259 29.11 -15.82 8.96
C ILE A 259 27.89 -15.00 8.58
N LYS A 260 27.52 -15.07 7.32
CA LYS A 260 26.38 -14.37 6.78
C LYS A 260 25.17 -15.28 6.71
N LEU A 261 24.07 -14.85 7.31
CA LEU A 261 22.78 -15.51 7.26
C LEU A 261 21.85 -14.71 6.32
N THR A 262 21.21 -15.41 5.39
CA THR A 262 20.18 -14.84 4.52
C THR A 262 18.92 -15.65 4.72
N ALA A 263 17.88 -15.03 5.27
CA ALA A 263 16.55 -15.60 5.38
C ALA A 263 15.72 -15.15 4.17
N THR A 264 15.01 -16.09 3.55
CA THR A 264 14.14 -15.83 2.41
C THR A 264 12.83 -16.57 2.65
N ASP A 265 11.71 -15.85 2.50
CA ASP A 265 10.36 -16.40 2.62
C ASP A 265 9.91 -17.15 1.34
N GLY A 266 8.70 -17.67 1.36
CA GLY A 266 8.09 -18.36 0.23
C GLY A 266 7.73 -17.44 -0.94
N ALA A 267 7.58 -16.13 -0.71
CA ALA A 267 7.32 -15.12 -1.73
C ALA A 267 8.61 -14.61 -2.40
N GLY A 268 9.78 -14.87 -1.79
CA GLY A 268 11.09 -14.46 -2.30
C GLY A 268 11.64 -13.19 -1.66
N ASN A 269 10.95 -12.60 -0.66
CA ASN A 269 11.49 -11.47 0.10
C ASN A 269 12.62 -11.96 1.00
N SER A 270 13.65 -11.16 1.20
CA SER A 270 14.87 -11.62 1.90
C SER A 270 15.43 -10.56 2.82
N SER A 271 15.92 -11.04 3.97
CA SER A 271 16.72 -10.26 4.91
C SER A 271 18.07 -10.91 5.16
N LYS A 272 19.02 -10.13 5.68
CA LYS A 272 20.41 -10.59 5.88
C LYS A 272 20.96 -10.04 7.19
N VAL A 273 21.79 -10.87 7.83
CA VAL A 273 22.61 -10.46 8.97
C VAL A 273 24.02 -11.06 8.85
N VAL A 274 25.01 -10.37 9.38
CA VAL A 274 26.39 -10.86 9.48
C VAL A 274 26.74 -11.03 10.95
N LEU A 275 27.21 -12.21 11.32
CA LEU A 275 27.74 -12.53 12.62
C LEU A 275 29.29 -12.57 12.55
N ASN A 276 29.95 -11.85 13.44
CA ASN A 276 31.39 -11.90 13.63
C ASN A 276 31.73 -12.97 14.68
N ALA A 277 31.95 -14.18 14.22
CA ALA A 277 32.19 -15.32 15.11
C ALA A 277 33.66 -15.43 15.54
N THR A 278 33.88 -15.57 16.82
CA THR A 278 35.23 -15.85 17.41
C THR A 278 35.16 -17.13 18.18
N VAL A 279 36.10 -18.05 17.88
CA VAL A 279 36.23 -19.29 18.63
C VAL A 279 37.01 -19.06 19.94
N LYS A 280 36.37 -19.34 21.05
CA LYS A 280 36.99 -19.29 22.39
C LYS A 280 36.59 -20.54 23.15
N ASP A 281 37.45 -20.94 24.06
CA ASP A 281 37.05 -21.91 25.10
C ASP A 281 36.34 -21.13 26.22
N ILE A 282 35.09 -21.48 26.46
CA ILE A 282 34.20 -20.83 27.43
C ILE A 282 33.53 -21.79 28.39
N THR A 283 33.89 -23.06 28.31
CA THR A 283 33.37 -24.11 29.19
C THR A 283 34.47 -24.74 30.00
N GLY A 284 34.27 -24.93 31.29
CA GLY A 284 35.22 -25.66 32.14
C GLY A 284 35.03 -27.17 32.08
N PRO A 285 35.93 -27.92 32.65
CA PRO A 285 35.97 -29.39 32.55
C PRO A 285 34.69 -30.04 33.09
N ASN A 286 34.13 -30.99 32.35
CA ASN A 286 32.99 -31.79 32.79
C ASN A 286 33.43 -32.86 33.79
N ILE A 287 33.15 -32.65 35.08
CA ILE A 287 33.54 -33.54 36.17
C ILE A 287 32.42 -34.57 36.40
N VAL A 288 32.76 -35.86 36.26
CA VAL A 288 31.83 -36.97 36.48
C VAL A 288 32.30 -37.77 37.66
N LEU A 289 31.45 -37.91 38.68
CA LEU A 289 31.72 -38.72 39.88
C LEU A 289 31.02 -40.07 39.77
N SER A 290 31.63 -41.10 40.36
CA SER A 290 31.05 -42.45 40.46
C SER A 290 29.83 -42.52 41.37
N THR A 291 29.70 -41.56 42.30
CA THR A 291 28.57 -41.43 43.22
C THR A 291 28.51 -39.99 43.73
N ASN A 292 27.29 -39.50 44.03
CA ASN A 292 27.05 -38.21 44.66
C ASN A 292 26.82 -38.29 46.18
N LYS A 293 26.86 -39.51 46.75
CA LYS A 293 26.66 -39.75 48.19
C LYS A 293 27.40 -40.95 48.65
N ILE A 294 28.16 -40.86 49.75
CA ILE A 294 28.87 -41.93 50.42
C ILE A 294 28.57 -41.89 51.92
N SER A 295 28.74 -43.04 52.57
CA SER A 295 28.72 -43.11 54.00
C SER A 295 30.11 -43.69 54.48
N VAL A 296 30.67 -43.01 55.42
CA VAL A 296 31.99 -43.38 55.98
C VAL A 296 31.96 -43.38 57.50
N ASP A 297 32.81 -44.21 58.12
CA ASP A 297 32.92 -44.26 59.55
C ASP A 297 33.60 -43.01 60.14
N LYS A 298 33.19 -42.63 61.35
CA LYS A 298 33.82 -41.53 62.04
C LYS A 298 35.30 -41.72 62.18
N GLY A 299 36.10 -40.71 61.79
CA GLY A 299 37.54 -40.71 61.86
C GLY A 299 38.24 -41.47 60.72
N SER A 300 37.50 -41.95 59.73
CA SER A 300 38.10 -42.61 58.57
C SER A 300 38.80 -41.63 57.66
N ASN A 301 39.82 -42.06 56.94
CA ASN A 301 40.47 -41.36 55.87
C ASN A 301 39.70 -41.66 54.53
N VAL A 302 39.26 -40.68 53.83
CA VAL A 302 38.48 -40.83 52.58
C VAL A 302 39.35 -40.41 51.41
N ASP A 303 39.62 -41.34 50.48
CA ASP A 303 40.23 -40.96 49.19
C ASP A 303 39.19 -40.39 48.24
N LEU A 304 39.02 -39.10 48.34
CA LEU A 304 38.07 -38.35 47.52
C LEU A 304 38.38 -38.38 46.01
N LYS A 305 39.66 -38.53 45.62
CA LYS A 305 40.11 -38.62 44.25
C LYS A 305 39.58 -39.87 43.53
N SER A 306 39.44 -40.99 44.28
CA SER A 306 38.95 -42.25 43.72
C SER A 306 37.52 -42.21 43.22
N TYR A 307 36.74 -41.23 43.67
CA TYR A 307 35.36 -41.04 43.20
C TYR A 307 35.26 -40.29 41.88
N ILE A 308 36.35 -39.72 41.37
CA ILE A 308 36.35 -39.05 40.07
C ILE A 308 36.42 -40.12 38.97
N THR A 309 35.33 -40.30 38.21
CA THR A 309 35.31 -41.25 37.10
C THR A 309 36.01 -40.62 35.88
N SER A 310 35.65 -39.36 35.54
CA SER A 310 36.32 -38.62 34.50
C SER A 310 36.26 -37.13 34.83
N ALA A 311 37.18 -36.37 34.26
CA ALA A 311 37.09 -34.90 34.15
C ALA A 311 37.69 -34.51 32.79
N VAL A 312 36.84 -34.15 31.87
CA VAL A 312 37.26 -33.90 30.49
C VAL A 312 36.85 -32.50 30.09
N ASP A 313 37.78 -31.78 29.55
CA ASP A 313 37.61 -30.47 28.99
C ASP A 313 37.65 -30.51 27.44
N ASN A 314 36.95 -29.61 26.79
CA ASN A 314 36.89 -29.59 25.33
C ASN A 314 38.22 -29.16 24.68
N LEU A 315 39.01 -28.30 25.33
CA LEU A 315 40.32 -27.83 24.88
C LEU A 315 41.46 -28.62 25.53
N ASP A 316 41.46 -28.75 26.86
CA ASP A 316 42.56 -29.31 27.64
C ASP A 316 42.55 -30.84 27.73
N GLY A 317 41.45 -31.49 27.31
CA GLY A 317 41.30 -32.93 27.33
C GLY A 317 41.13 -33.50 28.73
N ASP A 318 41.87 -34.59 29.08
CA ASP A 318 41.75 -35.23 30.39
C ASP A 318 42.38 -34.36 31.48
N MET A 319 41.57 -33.94 32.44
CA MET A 319 41.94 -33.09 33.57
C MET A 319 41.74 -33.77 34.92
N LYS A 320 41.52 -35.08 34.94
CA LYS A 320 41.25 -35.82 36.18
C LYS A 320 42.25 -35.53 37.26
N ASP A 321 43.54 -35.42 36.92
CA ASP A 321 44.62 -35.17 37.88
C ASP A 321 44.71 -33.72 38.38
N LYS A 322 44.04 -32.82 37.69
CA LYS A 322 43.98 -31.35 38.00
C LYS A 322 42.78 -30.96 38.84
N ILE A 323 41.85 -31.91 39.10
CA ILE A 323 40.67 -31.62 39.92
C ILE A 323 41.08 -31.50 41.39
N THR A 324 40.65 -30.46 42.02
CA THR A 324 40.80 -30.15 43.41
C THR A 324 39.49 -30.39 44.18
N PHE A 325 39.58 -30.58 45.50
CA PHE A 325 38.37 -30.69 46.32
C PHE A 325 38.66 -30.16 47.72
N ASN A 326 37.59 -29.71 48.40
CA ASN A 326 37.72 -29.29 49.80
C ASN A 326 37.92 -30.46 50.73
N ALA A 327 38.72 -30.28 51.79
CA ALA A 327 38.88 -31.29 52.83
C ALA A 327 37.53 -31.54 53.53
N VAL A 328 37.34 -32.83 53.92
CA VAL A 328 36.17 -33.23 54.71
C VAL A 328 36.62 -33.62 56.11
N ASP A 329 36.03 -33.05 57.15
CA ASP A 329 36.27 -33.43 58.54
C ASP A 329 35.39 -34.63 58.90
N THR A 330 36.00 -35.77 59.02
CA THR A 330 35.40 -37.05 59.47
C THR A 330 35.40 -37.23 60.99
N SER A 331 36.03 -36.34 61.75
CA SER A 331 36.10 -36.43 63.22
C SER A 331 34.77 -36.26 63.93
N THR A 332 33.78 -35.64 63.23
CA THR A 332 32.41 -35.40 63.70
C THR A 332 31.43 -36.11 62.80
N THR A 333 30.33 -36.63 63.38
CA THR A 333 29.22 -37.24 62.62
C THR A 333 28.33 -36.16 62.01
N GLY A 334 27.61 -36.49 60.94
CA GLY A 334 26.66 -35.64 60.25
C GLY A 334 26.96 -35.48 58.76
N LEU A 335 26.07 -34.87 58.05
CA LEU A 335 26.21 -34.62 56.61
C LEU A 335 27.32 -33.60 56.37
N LYS A 336 28.21 -33.92 55.45
CA LYS A 336 29.27 -33.05 54.96
C LYS A 336 29.19 -32.94 53.46
N THR A 337 29.48 -31.73 52.87
CA THR A 337 29.54 -31.53 51.46
C THR A 337 31.00 -31.47 50.99
N VAL A 338 31.26 -32.16 49.90
CA VAL A 338 32.54 -32.08 49.18
C VAL A 338 32.25 -31.42 47.83
N THR A 339 33.00 -30.36 47.56
CA THR A 339 32.95 -29.67 46.24
C THR A 339 34.24 -30.07 45.51
N TYR A 340 34.07 -30.64 44.31
CA TYR A 340 35.16 -30.89 43.38
C TYR A 340 35.23 -29.70 42.44
N THR A 341 36.42 -29.16 42.24
CA THR A 341 36.64 -27.98 41.41
C THR A 341 37.66 -28.27 40.33
N GLY A 342 37.32 -28.04 39.09
CA GLY A 342 38.22 -28.02 37.94
C GLY A 342 38.35 -26.63 37.39
N VAL A 343 39.56 -26.22 37.02
CA VAL A 343 39.85 -24.99 36.31
C VAL A 343 40.74 -25.33 35.13
N ASP A 344 40.29 -25.02 33.93
CA ASP A 344 41.03 -25.24 32.68
C ASP A 344 42.16 -24.22 32.46
N SER A 345 42.87 -24.32 31.33
CA SER A 345 43.98 -23.43 31.00
C SER A 345 43.52 -22.02 30.60
N THR A 346 42.27 -21.85 30.26
CA THR A 346 41.66 -20.54 29.88
C THR A 346 41.00 -19.86 31.07
N GLY A 347 40.87 -20.56 32.22
CA GLY A 347 40.32 -20.03 33.46
C GLY A 347 38.84 -20.34 33.68
N ASN A 348 38.19 -21.16 32.82
CA ASN A 348 36.83 -21.57 33.06
C ASN A 348 36.78 -22.60 34.20
N LYS A 349 35.75 -22.47 35.03
CA LYS A 349 35.61 -23.24 36.25
C LYS A 349 34.37 -24.12 36.20
N SER A 350 34.52 -25.37 36.69
CA SER A 350 33.42 -26.30 36.97
C SER A 350 33.47 -26.81 38.39
N GLU A 351 32.31 -27.04 38.99
CA GLU A 351 32.14 -27.59 40.34
C GLU A 351 31.12 -28.72 40.36
#